data_d28a42dd22f9b3c137acacdfca5fa95c
#
_entry.id   d28a42dd22f9b3c137acacdfca5fa95c
#
_cell.length_a   1.000
_cell.length_b   1.000
_cell.length_c   1.000
_cell.angle_alpha   90.00
_cell.angle_beta   90.00
_cell.angle_gamma   90.00
#
_symmetry.space_group_name_H-M   'P 1'
#
loop_
_entity.id
_entity.type
_entity.pdbx_description
1 polymer ?
#
loop_
_entity_poly.entity_id
_entity_poly.type
_entity_poly.pdbx_seq_one_letter_code
_entity_poly.pdbx_strand_id
1 'polypeptide(L)'
;EVGVLIRSFRRMMDEMNRLISEVYESKIKLQNTEMKALQAQINPHFLYNTLNTISFYVRSNPETARKLIKYLSDYFRHSLNNPSKFISLAEEMRVIDCYIQLERARFSDRLSVTYDFSEDMLENLQIPPLLLQPLVENAVIHGVIKREEGGTVRVGLIEHKTYNKIYVIDTGVGISRRKLKTLLIDRKRRDHIGLINVHQRLVSIFGERCGLHILSKEGKGTIVFANVPKVEKTEGKDDEHGN
;
A
#
# COMPACT_ATOMS: atom_id res chain seq x y z
N GLU A 1 -26.11 23.53 54.19
CA GLU A 1 -25.62 22.23 53.75
C GLU A 1 -26.23 21.75 52.43
N VAL A 2 -27.59 21.76 52.30
CA VAL A 2 -28.32 21.34 51.10
C VAL A 2 -27.91 22.15 49.85
N GLY A 3 -27.70 23.47 49.98
CA GLY A 3 -27.27 24.31 48.87
C GLY A 3 -25.84 24.00 48.35
N VAL A 4 -24.96 23.48 49.18
CA VAL A 4 -23.61 23.04 48.79
C VAL A 4 -23.72 21.73 47.99
N LEU A 5 -24.55 20.82 48.45
CA LEU A 5 -24.77 19.54 47.78
C LEU A 5 -25.35 19.72 46.37
N ILE A 6 -26.38 20.59 46.24
CA ILE A 6 -26.96 20.92 44.92
C ILE A 6 -25.95 21.53 43.98
N ARG A 7 -25.08 22.42 44.43
CA ARG A 7 -24.01 23.01 43.58
C ARG A 7 -22.99 21.97 43.16
N SER A 8 -22.58 21.10 44.07
CA SER A 8 -21.61 20.02 43.76
C SER A 8 -22.21 19.03 42.77
N PHE A 9 -23.49 18.67 42.92
CA PHE A 9 -24.19 17.79 41.99
C PHE A 9 -24.31 18.44 40.58
N ARG A 10 -24.69 19.71 40.51
CA ARG A 10 -24.79 20.43 39.24
C ARG A 10 -23.43 20.48 38.55
N ARG A 11 -22.36 20.80 39.28
CA ARG A 11 -20.97 20.83 38.75
C ARG A 11 -20.54 19.46 38.23
N MET A 12 -20.90 18.38 38.93
CA MET A 12 -20.60 17.01 38.47
C MET A 12 -21.38 16.66 37.19
N MET A 13 -22.66 17.05 37.07
CA MET A 13 -23.47 16.87 35.87
C MET A 13 -22.91 17.65 34.69
N ASP A 14 -22.49 18.90 34.90
CA ASP A 14 -21.88 19.73 33.84
C ASP A 14 -20.58 19.11 33.35
N GLU A 15 -19.71 18.65 34.25
CA GLU A 15 -18.45 17.99 33.92
C GLU A 15 -18.69 16.66 33.18
N MET A 16 -19.66 15.86 33.64
CA MET A 16 -20.07 14.62 32.98
C MET A 16 -20.55 14.87 31.53
N ASN A 17 -21.41 15.86 31.33
CA ASN A 17 -21.89 16.24 30.00
C ASN A 17 -20.75 16.73 29.09
N ARG A 18 -19.79 17.49 29.64
CA ARG A 18 -18.60 17.91 28.94
C ARG A 18 -17.75 16.73 28.48
N LEU A 19 -17.47 15.80 29.38
CA LEU A 19 -16.68 14.58 29.09
C LEU A 19 -17.40 13.70 28.05
N ILE A 20 -18.72 13.55 28.16
CA ILE A 20 -19.51 12.81 27.18
C ILE A 20 -19.38 13.46 25.80
N SER A 21 -19.50 14.80 25.70
CA SER A 21 -19.35 15.54 24.45
C SER A 21 -17.93 15.36 23.85
N GLU A 22 -16.88 15.48 24.65
CA GLU A 22 -15.50 15.28 24.22
C GLU A 22 -15.26 13.86 23.70
N VAL A 23 -15.82 12.84 24.36
CA VAL A 23 -15.72 11.43 23.91
C VAL A 23 -16.46 11.25 22.59
N TYR A 24 -17.67 11.81 22.44
CA TYR A 24 -18.43 11.73 21.19
C TYR A 24 -17.71 12.43 20.04
N GLU A 25 -17.19 13.64 20.24
CA GLU A 25 -16.43 14.37 19.23
C GLU A 25 -15.15 13.61 18.81
N SER A 26 -14.43 13.06 19.78
CA SER A 26 -13.25 12.23 19.53
C SER A 26 -13.58 10.98 18.71
N LYS A 27 -14.70 10.30 19.03
CA LYS A 27 -15.16 9.11 18.31
C LYS A 27 -15.58 9.44 16.87
N ILE A 28 -16.31 10.54 16.67
CA ILE A 28 -16.69 11.02 15.33
C ILE A 28 -15.45 11.39 14.50
N LYS A 29 -14.46 12.06 15.11
CA LYS A 29 -13.22 12.42 14.46
C LYS A 29 -12.42 11.19 14.07
N LEU A 30 -12.37 10.16 14.91
CA LEU A 30 -11.73 8.89 14.62
C LEU A 30 -12.42 8.19 13.44
N GLN A 31 -13.75 8.03 13.47
CA GLN A 31 -14.51 7.42 12.39
C GLN A 31 -14.36 8.16 11.06
N ASN A 32 -14.37 9.50 11.07
CA ASN A 32 -14.14 10.31 9.88
C ASN A 32 -12.71 10.14 9.35
N THR A 33 -11.73 9.95 10.23
CA THR A 33 -10.33 9.71 9.85
C THR A 33 -10.17 8.33 9.24
N GLU A 34 -10.78 7.31 9.82
CA GLU A 34 -10.81 5.94 9.29
C GLU A 34 -11.51 5.90 7.92
N MET A 35 -12.67 6.58 7.79
CA MET A 35 -13.38 6.66 6.52
C MET A 35 -12.55 7.38 5.43
N LYS A 36 -11.86 8.47 5.78
CA LYS A 36 -10.94 9.15 4.86
C LYS A 36 -9.74 8.27 4.50
N ALA A 37 -9.21 7.49 5.44
CA ALA A 37 -8.13 6.55 5.18
C ALA A 37 -8.58 5.43 4.23
N LEU A 38 -9.78 4.88 4.43
CA LEU A 38 -10.39 3.90 3.52
C LEU A 38 -10.64 4.48 2.12
N GLN A 39 -11.17 5.70 2.03
CA GLN A 39 -11.36 6.38 0.74
C GLN A 39 -10.05 6.71 0.03
N ALA A 40 -8.98 7.00 0.78
CA ALA A 40 -7.65 7.29 0.22
C ALA A 40 -6.94 6.02 -0.31
N GLN A 41 -7.37 4.83 0.10
CA GLN A 41 -6.88 3.56 -0.45
C GLN A 41 -7.38 3.32 -1.88
N ILE A 42 -8.50 3.94 -2.27
CA ILE A 42 -8.97 3.92 -3.66
C ILE A 42 -8.34 5.11 -4.36
N ASN A 43 -7.44 4.87 -5.31
CA ASN A 43 -6.95 5.93 -6.20
C ASN A 43 -8.05 6.31 -7.20
N PRO A 44 -8.75 7.47 -7.03
CA PRO A 44 -9.90 7.81 -7.89
C PRO A 44 -9.49 7.98 -9.35
N HIS A 45 -8.29 8.46 -9.58
CA HIS A 45 -7.75 8.66 -10.93
C HIS A 45 -7.48 7.33 -11.64
N PHE A 46 -6.96 6.32 -10.91
CA PHE A 46 -6.80 4.97 -11.45
C PHE A 46 -8.15 4.36 -11.82
N LEU A 47 -9.15 4.45 -10.93
CA LEU A 47 -10.49 3.93 -11.18
C LEU A 47 -11.12 4.58 -12.42
N TYR A 48 -11.10 5.91 -12.50
CA TYR A 48 -11.66 6.66 -13.64
C TYR A 48 -10.99 6.25 -14.96
N ASN A 49 -9.67 6.18 -15.00
CA ASN A 49 -8.93 5.79 -16.19
C ASN A 49 -9.21 4.35 -16.60
N THR A 50 -9.31 3.43 -15.64
CA THR A 50 -9.63 2.03 -15.89
C THR A 50 -11.04 1.87 -16.49
N LEU A 51 -12.03 2.58 -15.92
CA LEU A 51 -13.40 2.57 -16.45
C LEU A 51 -13.47 3.13 -17.88
N ASN A 52 -12.72 4.19 -18.19
CA ASN A 52 -12.65 4.71 -19.56
C ASN A 52 -12.00 3.70 -20.52
N THR A 53 -10.95 3.02 -20.10
CA THR A 53 -10.30 1.96 -20.87
C THR A 53 -11.27 0.80 -21.12
N ILE A 54 -12.00 0.35 -20.10
CA ILE A 54 -13.03 -0.68 -20.24
C ILE A 54 -14.11 -0.23 -21.24
N SER A 55 -14.61 1.01 -21.11
CA SER A 55 -15.64 1.58 -22.01
C SER A 55 -15.19 1.58 -23.46
N PHE A 56 -13.92 1.89 -23.73
CA PHE A 56 -13.34 1.78 -25.07
C PHE A 56 -13.39 0.34 -25.59
N TYR A 57 -12.99 -0.64 -24.77
CA TYR A 57 -12.98 -2.06 -25.18
C TYR A 57 -14.37 -2.69 -25.30
N VAL A 58 -15.40 -2.16 -24.65
CA VAL A 58 -16.78 -2.68 -24.78
C VAL A 58 -17.22 -2.75 -26.25
N ARG A 59 -16.81 -1.77 -27.07
CA ARG A 59 -17.15 -1.72 -28.47
C ARG A 59 -16.12 -2.38 -29.39
N SER A 60 -14.82 -2.22 -29.07
CA SER A 60 -13.73 -2.68 -29.94
C SER A 60 -13.34 -4.15 -29.71
N ASN A 61 -13.38 -4.61 -28.45
CA ASN A 61 -13.05 -5.99 -28.07
C ASN A 61 -13.78 -6.36 -26.76
N PRO A 62 -15.05 -6.82 -26.83
CA PRO A 62 -15.87 -7.15 -25.65
C PRO A 62 -15.25 -8.21 -24.74
N GLU A 63 -14.46 -9.14 -25.29
CA GLU A 63 -13.78 -10.17 -24.50
C GLU A 63 -12.69 -9.56 -23.60
N THR A 64 -11.92 -8.63 -24.15
CA THR A 64 -10.95 -7.86 -23.36
C THR A 64 -11.67 -7.03 -22.28
N ALA A 65 -12.79 -6.38 -22.61
CA ALA A 65 -13.56 -5.62 -21.62
C ALA A 65 -14.02 -6.50 -20.45
N ARG A 66 -14.49 -7.73 -20.69
CA ARG A 66 -14.86 -8.68 -19.63
C ARG A 66 -13.67 -9.04 -18.74
N LYS A 67 -12.49 -9.29 -19.33
CA LYS A 67 -11.26 -9.59 -18.57
C LYS A 67 -10.87 -8.41 -17.69
N LEU A 68 -10.93 -7.18 -18.21
CA LEU A 68 -10.60 -5.98 -17.45
C LEU A 68 -11.57 -5.73 -16.30
N ILE A 69 -12.87 -5.99 -16.48
CA ILE A 69 -13.86 -5.91 -15.39
C ILE A 69 -13.52 -6.92 -14.29
N LYS A 70 -13.13 -8.16 -14.66
CA LYS A 70 -12.72 -9.17 -13.70
C LYS A 70 -11.48 -8.73 -12.94
N TYR A 71 -10.43 -8.27 -13.61
CA TYR A 71 -9.22 -7.77 -12.96
C TYR A 71 -9.50 -6.60 -12.01
N LEU A 72 -10.38 -5.66 -12.41
CA LEU A 72 -10.79 -4.55 -11.57
C LEU A 72 -11.53 -5.02 -10.31
N SER A 73 -12.45 -5.97 -10.46
CA SER A 73 -13.17 -6.58 -9.33
C SER A 73 -12.23 -7.29 -8.36
N ASP A 74 -11.29 -8.09 -8.90
CA ASP A 74 -10.32 -8.84 -8.08
C ASP A 74 -9.33 -7.89 -7.38
N TYR A 75 -8.85 -6.85 -8.08
CA TYR A 75 -8.02 -5.79 -7.49
C TYR A 75 -8.68 -5.15 -6.28
N PHE A 76 -9.95 -4.70 -6.40
CA PHE A 76 -10.65 -4.09 -5.28
C PHE A 76 -10.96 -5.06 -4.15
N ARG A 77 -11.36 -6.28 -4.47
CA ARG A 77 -11.66 -7.31 -3.46
C ARG A 77 -10.46 -7.57 -2.55
N HIS A 78 -9.28 -7.72 -3.15
CA HIS A 78 -8.06 -8.00 -2.39
C HIS A 78 -7.46 -6.75 -1.73
N SER A 79 -7.58 -5.57 -2.34
CA SER A 79 -7.07 -4.32 -1.76
C SER A 79 -7.87 -3.83 -0.54
N LEU A 80 -9.17 -4.16 -0.45
CA LEU A 80 -10.06 -3.64 0.59
C LEU A 80 -10.31 -4.62 1.75
N ASN A 81 -10.10 -5.92 1.57
CA ASN A 81 -10.55 -6.97 2.51
C ASN A 81 -9.42 -7.63 3.32
N ASN A 82 -8.30 -6.97 3.58
CA ASN A 82 -7.19 -7.63 4.27
C ASN A 82 -6.90 -7.04 5.66
N PRO A 83 -7.60 -7.51 6.73
CA PRO A 83 -7.34 -7.10 8.11
C PRO A 83 -6.10 -7.78 8.73
N SER A 84 -5.48 -8.73 8.03
CA SER A 84 -4.34 -9.51 8.54
C SER A 84 -3.09 -8.65 8.69
N LYS A 85 -2.32 -8.91 9.75
CA LYS A 85 -1.04 -8.24 10.00
C LYS A 85 0.04 -8.66 8.99
N PHE A 86 -0.06 -9.89 8.46
CA PHE A 86 0.81 -10.46 7.43
C PHE A 86 -0.03 -11.23 6.42
N ILE A 87 0.42 -11.22 5.17
CA ILE A 87 -0.15 -11.98 4.05
C ILE A 87 0.96 -12.71 3.31
N SER A 88 0.63 -13.75 2.53
CA SER A 88 1.61 -14.39 1.67
C SER A 88 2.06 -13.45 0.54
N LEU A 89 3.32 -13.61 0.10
CA LEU A 89 3.80 -12.87 -1.07
C LEU A 89 2.91 -13.15 -2.29
N ALA A 90 2.42 -14.38 -2.46
CA ALA A 90 1.50 -14.75 -3.53
C ALA A 90 0.19 -13.95 -3.51
N GLU A 91 -0.36 -13.64 -2.33
CA GLU A 91 -1.57 -12.82 -2.22
C GLU A 91 -1.32 -11.38 -2.69
N GLU A 92 -0.20 -10.79 -2.29
CA GLU A 92 0.14 -9.42 -2.74
C GLU A 92 0.45 -9.40 -4.24
N MET A 93 1.12 -10.42 -4.77
CA MET A 93 1.42 -10.52 -6.19
C MET A 93 0.16 -10.66 -7.06
N ARG A 94 -0.89 -11.32 -6.58
CA ARG A 94 -2.19 -11.37 -7.30
C ARG A 94 -2.79 -9.98 -7.50
N VAL A 95 -2.71 -9.12 -6.47
CA VAL A 95 -3.19 -7.72 -6.56
C VAL A 95 -2.36 -6.93 -7.57
N ILE A 96 -1.04 -7.09 -7.50
CA ILE A 96 -0.11 -6.44 -8.43
C ILE A 96 -0.37 -6.90 -9.87
N ASP A 97 -0.60 -8.19 -10.10
CA ASP A 97 -0.91 -8.71 -11.43
C ASP A 97 -2.21 -8.12 -11.98
N CYS A 98 -3.28 -8.05 -11.18
CA CYS A 98 -4.51 -7.38 -11.58
C CYS A 98 -4.25 -5.91 -11.98
N TYR A 99 -3.52 -5.17 -11.16
CA TYR A 99 -3.14 -3.79 -11.45
C TYR A 99 -2.36 -3.67 -12.77
N ILE A 100 -1.36 -4.52 -12.97
CA ILE A 100 -0.52 -4.50 -14.17
C ILE A 100 -1.33 -4.84 -15.43
N GLN A 101 -2.28 -5.79 -15.38
CA GLN A 101 -3.14 -6.10 -16.52
C GLN A 101 -4.04 -4.90 -16.89
N LEU A 102 -4.54 -4.17 -15.90
CA LEU A 102 -5.34 -2.96 -16.13
C LEU A 102 -4.50 -1.84 -16.74
N GLU A 103 -3.27 -1.61 -16.26
CA GLU A 103 -2.38 -0.59 -16.81
C GLU A 103 -1.84 -0.98 -18.20
N ARG A 104 -1.56 -2.26 -18.46
CA ARG A 104 -1.18 -2.75 -19.81
C ARG A 104 -2.27 -2.52 -20.85
N ALA A 105 -3.55 -2.72 -20.47
CA ALA A 105 -4.65 -2.43 -21.38
C ALA A 105 -4.73 -0.94 -21.80
N ARG A 106 -4.20 -0.06 -20.93
CA ARG A 106 -4.18 1.39 -21.16
C ARG A 106 -2.92 1.84 -21.92
N PHE A 107 -1.76 1.27 -21.59
CA PHE A 107 -0.46 1.74 -22.08
C PHE A 107 0.19 0.80 -23.11
N SER A 108 -0.46 -0.36 -23.37
CA SER A 108 -0.01 -1.35 -24.37
C SER A 108 1.47 -1.73 -24.19
N ASP A 109 2.26 -1.66 -25.24
CA ASP A 109 3.66 -2.09 -25.28
C ASP A 109 4.63 -1.18 -24.48
N ARG A 110 4.13 -0.05 -23.94
CA ARG A 110 4.97 0.88 -23.17
C ARG A 110 5.29 0.39 -21.75
N LEU A 111 4.59 -0.66 -21.26
CA LEU A 111 4.79 -1.20 -19.92
C LEU A 111 5.18 -2.68 -19.99
N SER A 112 6.45 -2.96 -19.73
CA SER A 112 6.96 -4.31 -19.47
C SER A 112 7.13 -4.53 -17.96
N VAL A 113 6.70 -5.70 -17.47
CA VAL A 113 6.89 -6.06 -16.05
C VAL A 113 7.47 -7.46 -16.00
N THR A 114 8.52 -7.64 -15.17
CA THR A 114 9.20 -8.92 -14.94
C THR A 114 9.24 -9.20 -13.44
N TYR A 115 9.10 -10.49 -13.09
CA TYR A 115 9.12 -10.97 -11.73
C TYR A 115 10.33 -11.87 -11.49
N ASP A 116 10.96 -11.70 -10.33
CA ASP A 116 12.18 -12.41 -9.93
C ASP A 116 11.95 -13.03 -8.55
N PHE A 117 11.11 -14.07 -8.54
CA PHE A 117 10.73 -14.86 -7.37
C PHE A 117 10.77 -16.35 -7.71
N SER A 118 11.17 -17.19 -6.75
CA SER A 118 10.92 -18.63 -6.83
C SER A 118 9.49 -18.95 -6.39
N GLU A 119 8.97 -20.12 -6.83
CA GLU A 119 7.64 -20.59 -6.39
C GLU A 119 7.58 -20.76 -4.88
N ASP A 120 8.63 -21.31 -4.28
CA ASP A 120 8.75 -21.48 -2.83
C ASP A 120 8.65 -20.15 -2.07
N MET A 121 9.27 -19.08 -2.59
CA MET A 121 9.17 -17.73 -2.00
C MET A 121 7.75 -17.19 -2.04
N LEU A 122 7.03 -17.42 -3.15
CA LEU A 122 5.65 -16.95 -3.30
C LEU A 122 4.72 -17.57 -2.26
N GLU A 123 4.87 -18.86 -1.99
CA GLU A 123 3.97 -19.59 -1.10
C GLU A 123 4.31 -19.41 0.39
N ASN A 124 5.61 -19.38 0.72
CA ASN A 124 6.06 -19.48 2.11
C ASN A 124 6.41 -18.12 2.75
N LEU A 125 6.69 -17.07 1.96
CA LEU A 125 7.06 -15.79 2.52
C LEU A 125 5.83 -14.99 2.97
N GLN A 126 5.83 -14.62 4.25
CA GLN A 126 4.84 -13.72 4.85
C GLN A 126 5.38 -12.29 4.88
N ILE A 127 4.62 -11.34 4.36
CA ILE A 127 4.96 -9.91 4.32
C ILE A 127 3.80 -9.06 4.84
N PRO A 128 4.07 -7.84 5.33
CA PRO A 128 3.00 -6.90 5.62
C PRO A 128 2.20 -6.57 4.36
N PRO A 129 0.86 -6.50 4.42
CA PRO A 129 0.03 -6.17 3.27
C PRO A 129 0.35 -4.78 2.72
N LEU A 130 0.15 -4.56 1.43
CA LEU A 130 0.44 -3.30 0.73
C LEU A 130 1.92 -2.87 0.87
N LEU A 131 2.84 -3.82 0.81
CA LEU A 131 4.28 -3.57 0.83
C LEU A 131 4.81 -3.29 -0.57
N LEU A 132 4.53 -4.18 -1.52
CA LEU A 132 5.03 -4.10 -2.89
C LEU A 132 4.11 -3.27 -3.80
N GLN A 133 2.80 -3.37 -3.62
CA GLN A 133 1.82 -2.69 -4.47
C GLN A 133 2.11 -1.18 -4.62
N PRO A 134 2.30 -0.37 -3.56
CA PRO A 134 2.61 1.05 -3.71
C PRO A 134 3.95 1.32 -4.38
N LEU A 135 4.93 0.41 -4.26
CA LEU A 135 6.22 0.53 -4.92
C LEU A 135 6.07 0.32 -6.43
N VAL A 136 5.31 -0.70 -6.83
CA VAL A 136 5.01 -0.99 -8.23
C VAL A 136 4.18 0.13 -8.87
N GLU A 137 3.14 0.62 -8.19
CA GLU A 137 2.33 1.76 -8.65
C GLU A 137 3.20 3.00 -8.90
N ASN A 138 4.11 3.31 -7.98
CA ASN A 138 5.05 4.43 -8.16
C ASN A 138 6.01 4.22 -9.33
N ALA A 139 6.56 3.01 -9.49
CA ALA A 139 7.43 2.66 -10.60
C ALA A 139 6.72 2.81 -11.95
N VAL A 140 5.47 2.37 -12.05
CA VAL A 140 4.66 2.49 -13.26
C VAL A 140 4.31 3.96 -13.52
N ILE A 141 3.57 4.61 -12.61
CA ILE A 141 2.98 5.93 -12.85
C ILE A 141 4.03 7.04 -12.91
N HIS A 142 4.98 7.03 -11.97
CA HIS A 142 5.96 8.10 -11.80
C HIS A 142 7.30 7.82 -12.50
N GLY A 143 7.57 6.55 -12.82
CA GLY A 143 8.77 6.11 -13.52
C GLY A 143 8.51 5.90 -15.00
N VAL A 144 8.02 4.71 -15.35
CA VAL A 144 7.99 4.16 -16.71
C VAL A 144 7.06 4.94 -17.64
N ILE A 145 5.82 5.21 -17.23
CA ILE A 145 4.81 5.82 -18.11
C ILE A 145 5.14 7.28 -18.47
N LYS A 146 5.98 7.95 -17.68
CA LYS A 146 6.45 9.31 -18.00
C LYS A 146 7.48 9.35 -19.13
N ARG A 147 8.05 8.21 -19.51
CA ARG A 147 8.89 8.10 -20.73
C ARG A 147 8.01 7.82 -21.94
N GLU A 148 8.28 8.48 -23.06
CA GLU A 148 7.53 8.26 -24.30
C GLU A 148 7.72 6.83 -24.81
N GLU A 149 8.95 6.31 -24.72
CA GLU A 149 9.31 4.94 -25.14
C GLU A 149 8.80 3.88 -24.14
N GLY A 150 8.28 4.31 -22.96
CA GLY A 150 7.93 3.39 -21.90
C GLY A 150 9.15 2.83 -21.19
N GLY A 151 9.03 1.61 -20.66
CA GLY A 151 10.14 0.93 -19.98
C GLY A 151 9.70 -0.32 -19.23
N THR A 152 10.59 -0.79 -18.37
CA THR A 152 10.41 -2.03 -17.61
C THR A 152 10.35 -1.76 -16.12
N VAL A 153 9.46 -2.46 -15.44
CA VAL A 153 9.44 -2.60 -13.97
C VAL A 153 9.84 -4.04 -13.64
N ARG A 154 10.85 -4.20 -12.80
CA ARG A 154 11.27 -5.50 -12.27
C ARG A 154 10.95 -5.54 -10.78
N VAL A 155 10.21 -6.55 -10.36
CA VAL A 155 9.85 -6.81 -8.96
C VAL A 155 10.51 -8.10 -8.54
N GLY A 156 11.22 -8.10 -7.42
CA GLY A 156 11.92 -9.31 -7.02
C GLY A 156 12.33 -9.32 -5.54
N LEU A 157 12.94 -10.43 -5.17
CA LEU A 157 13.42 -10.70 -3.83
C LEU A 157 14.76 -11.41 -3.89
N ILE A 158 15.69 -10.97 -3.04
CA ILE A 158 16.97 -11.64 -2.82
C ILE A 158 16.95 -12.18 -1.39
N GLU A 159 17.08 -13.49 -1.28
CA GLU A 159 17.13 -14.16 -0.01
C GLU A 159 18.51 -14.05 0.64
N HIS A 160 18.53 -13.61 1.90
CA HIS A 160 19.70 -13.63 2.78
C HIS A 160 19.46 -14.55 3.97
N LYS A 161 20.49 -14.82 4.77
CA LYS A 161 20.39 -15.73 5.93
C LYS A 161 19.36 -15.28 6.96
N THR A 162 19.32 -13.99 7.29
CA THR A 162 18.50 -13.41 8.38
C THR A 162 17.39 -12.49 7.90
N TYR A 163 17.38 -12.09 6.63
CA TYR A 163 16.39 -11.20 6.06
C TYR A 163 16.17 -11.49 4.57
N ASN A 164 15.08 -11.00 4.03
CA ASN A 164 14.81 -10.97 2.60
C ASN A 164 14.90 -9.53 2.11
N LYS A 165 15.66 -9.29 1.04
CA LYS A 165 15.70 -7.98 0.38
C LYS A 165 14.66 -7.97 -0.73
N ILE A 166 13.57 -7.27 -0.51
CA ILE A 166 12.52 -7.04 -1.51
C ILE A 166 12.87 -5.79 -2.30
N TYR A 167 12.72 -5.81 -3.62
CA TYR A 167 13.06 -4.68 -4.48
C TYR A 167 12.08 -4.48 -5.63
N VAL A 168 11.96 -3.22 -6.04
CA VAL A 168 11.31 -2.80 -7.29
C VAL A 168 12.27 -1.89 -8.04
N ILE A 169 12.56 -2.24 -9.28
CA ILE A 169 13.46 -1.50 -10.17
C ILE A 169 12.65 -1.02 -11.37
N ASP A 170 12.72 0.26 -11.70
CA ASP A 170 12.16 0.81 -12.93
C ASP A 170 13.23 1.43 -13.82
N THR A 171 13.02 1.37 -15.14
CA THR A 171 13.82 2.04 -16.15
C THR A 171 13.21 3.38 -16.58
N GLY A 172 12.44 4.01 -15.69
CA GLY A 172 11.70 5.23 -15.96
C GLY A 172 12.54 6.50 -15.98
N VAL A 173 11.88 7.63 -15.80
CA VAL A 173 12.53 8.96 -15.83
C VAL A 173 13.47 9.20 -14.65
N GLY A 174 13.42 8.40 -13.60
CA GLY A 174 14.23 8.59 -12.40
C GLY A 174 13.83 9.83 -11.59
N ILE A 175 14.58 10.08 -10.52
CA ILE A 175 14.31 11.14 -9.54
C ILE A 175 15.56 12.00 -9.41
N SER A 176 15.40 13.32 -9.50
CA SER A 176 16.51 14.26 -9.29
C SER A 176 17.03 14.22 -7.84
N ARG A 177 18.32 14.49 -7.64
CA ARG A 177 18.95 14.50 -6.31
C ARG A 177 18.23 15.41 -5.31
N ARG A 178 17.69 16.54 -5.78
CA ARG A 178 16.95 17.49 -4.94
C ARG A 178 15.64 16.87 -4.39
N LYS A 179 14.87 16.19 -5.25
CA LYS A 179 13.64 15.51 -4.85
C LYS A 179 13.93 14.31 -3.95
N LEU A 180 14.98 13.55 -4.26
CA LEU A 180 15.33 12.34 -3.53
C LEU A 180 15.64 12.62 -2.05
N LYS A 181 16.32 13.74 -1.73
CA LYS A 181 16.63 14.14 -0.36
C LYS A 181 15.42 14.40 0.52
N THR A 182 14.29 14.78 -0.06
CA THR A 182 13.06 15.13 0.67
C THR A 182 11.95 14.11 0.55
N LEU A 183 12.14 13.08 -0.29
CA LEU A 183 11.08 12.19 -0.73
C LEU A 183 10.42 11.40 0.40
N LEU A 184 11.20 10.91 1.36
CA LEU A 184 10.70 10.14 2.52
C LEU A 184 10.37 11.04 3.74
N ILE A 185 10.75 12.31 3.70
CA ILE A 185 10.63 13.24 4.84
C ILE A 185 9.44 14.19 4.66
N ASP A 186 9.18 14.64 3.42
CA ASP A 186 8.19 15.66 3.12
C ASP A 186 6.77 15.08 3.00
N ARG A 187 6.06 15.01 4.14
CA ARG A 187 4.66 14.53 4.24
C ARG A 187 3.64 15.41 3.51
N LYS A 188 3.99 16.63 3.09
CA LYS A 188 3.04 17.56 2.43
C LYS A 188 2.82 17.25 0.96
N ARG A 189 3.68 16.45 0.34
CA ARG A 189 3.56 16.06 -1.08
C ARG A 189 2.68 14.85 -1.25
N ARG A 190 1.51 15.04 -1.82
CA ARG A 190 0.53 13.99 -2.11
C ARG A 190 1.06 12.89 -3.06
N ASP A 191 2.02 13.23 -3.91
CA ASP A 191 2.52 12.34 -4.98
C ASP A 191 3.35 11.14 -4.48
N HIS A 192 3.76 11.13 -3.19
CA HIS A 192 4.65 10.09 -2.63
C HIS A 192 4.13 9.51 -1.31
N ILE A 193 2.85 9.73 -0.98
CA ILE A 193 2.23 9.25 0.26
C ILE A 193 2.37 7.72 0.39
N GLY A 194 2.24 6.98 -0.72
CA GLY A 194 2.39 5.54 -0.74
C GLY A 194 3.75 5.06 -0.24
N LEU A 195 4.85 5.65 -0.74
CA LEU A 195 6.21 5.29 -0.31
C LEU A 195 6.47 5.65 1.15
N ILE A 196 5.99 6.82 1.61
CA ILE A 196 6.12 7.25 3.01
C ILE A 196 5.38 6.29 3.93
N ASN A 197 4.16 5.89 3.56
CA ASN A 197 3.36 4.96 4.35
C ASN A 197 4.02 3.57 4.45
N VAL A 198 4.56 3.05 3.34
CA VAL A 198 5.31 1.79 3.34
C VAL A 198 6.56 1.90 4.23
N HIS A 199 7.34 2.99 4.09
CA HIS A 199 8.52 3.24 4.91
C HIS A 199 8.17 3.24 6.40
N GLN A 200 7.15 4.02 6.81
CA GLN A 200 6.73 4.11 8.21
C GLN A 200 6.19 2.78 8.75
N ARG A 201 5.46 2.03 7.94
CA ARG A 201 4.95 0.71 8.31
C ARG A 201 6.09 -0.27 8.57
N LEU A 202 7.07 -0.34 7.68
CA LEU A 202 8.25 -1.20 7.86
C LEU A 202 9.02 -0.83 9.12
N VAL A 203 9.24 0.46 9.35
CA VAL A 203 9.91 0.95 10.56
C VAL A 203 9.11 0.59 11.82
N SER A 204 7.79 0.75 11.79
CA SER A 204 6.91 0.42 12.92
C SER A 204 6.88 -1.07 13.26
N ILE A 205 6.94 -1.96 12.24
CA ILE A 205 6.84 -3.40 12.43
C ILE A 205 8.20 -4.02 12.77
N PHE A 206 9.27 -3.60 12.08
CA PHE A 206 10.58 -4.26 12.10
C PHE A 206 11.73 -3.38 12.62
N GLY A 207 11.46 -2.12 12.97
CA GLY A 207 12.45 -1.16 13.44
C GLY A 207 13.08 -0.32 12.34
N GLU A 208 13.79 0.74 12.73
CA GLU A 208 14.31 1.80 11.83
C GLU A 208 15.22 1.28 10.70
N ARG A 209 15.95 0.19 10.93
CA ARG A 209 16.86 -0.40 9.94
C ARG A 209 16.14 -1.09 8.76
N CYS A 210 14.83 -1.33 8.88
CA CYS A 210 14.03 -2.03 7.89
C CYS A 210 13.20 -1.10 6.99
N GLY A 211 13.38 0.22 7.10
CA GLY A 211 12.70 1.19 6.25
C GLY A 211 13.10 1.09 4.76
N LEU A 212 12.38 1.81 3.90
CA LEU A 212 12.67 1.87 2.48
C LEU A 212 14.00 2.58 2.20
N HIS A 213 14.74 2.03 1.26
CA HIS A 213 15.92 2.64 0.64
C HIS A 213 15.62 2.94 -0.82
N ILE A 214 16.01 4.12 -1.29
CA ILE A 214 15.73 4.57 -2.65
C ILE A 214 17.04 5.04 -3.29
N LEU A 215 17.37 4.42 -4.43
CA LEU A 215 18.48 4.81 -5.29
C LEU A 215 17.90 5.25 -6.63
N SER A 216 18.19 6.45 -7.07
CA SER A 216 17.66 6.94 -8.34
C SER A 216 18.63 7.90 -9.01
N LYS A 217 18.59 7.88 -10.34
CA LYS A 217 19.30 8.83 -11.19
C LYS A 217 18.37 9.29 -12.29
N GLU A 218 18.24 10.60 -12.44
CA GLU A 218 17.43 11.22 -13.49
C GLU A 218 17.82 10.68 -14.88
N GLY A 219 16.81 10.30 -15.67
CA GLY A 219 16.96 9.66 -16.97
C GLY A 219 17.40 8.19 -16.95
N LYS A 220 17.66 7.58 -15.79
CA LYS A 220 18.14 6.18 -15.68
C LYS A 220 17.17 5.24 -14.96
N GLY A 221 16.18 5.77 -14.21
CA GLY A 221 15.22 5.01 -13.44
C GLY A 221 15.47 5.03 -11.94
N THR A 222 14.75 4.17 -11.23
CA THR A 222 14.76 4.13 -9.76
C THR A 222 14.84 2.69 -9.28
N ILE A 223 15.53 2.48 -8.17
CA ILE A 223 15.56 1.24 -7.38
C ILE A 223 15.01 1.58 -6.01
N VAL A 224 13.94 0.91 -5.61
CA VAL A 224 13.39 0.97 -4.25
C VAL A 224 13.53 -0.42 -3.63
N PHE A 225 14.08 -0.51 -2.43
CA PHE A 225 14.23 -1.78 -1.74
C PHE A 225 14.06 -1.64 -0.23
N ALA A 226 13.70 -2.74 0.42
CA ALA A 226 13.64 -2.89 1.86
C ALA A 226 14.22 -4.23 2.29
N ASN A 227 14.82 -4.26 3.49
CA ASN A 227 15.23 -5.49 4.14
C ASN A 227 14.16 -5.91 5.13
N VAL A 228 13.49 -7.02 4.86
CA VAL A 228 12.43 -7.58 5.69
C VAL A 228 12.98 -8.77 6.45
N PRO A 229 13.04 -8.75 7.80
CA PRO A 229 13.50 -9.90 8.58
C PRO A 229 12.68 -11.14 8.25
N LYS A 230 13.34 -12.31 8.26
CA LYS A 230 12.62 -13.57 8.19
C LYS A 230 11.82 -13.75 9.48
N VAL A 231 10.50 -13.81 9.36
CA VAL A 231 9.62 -14.13 10.49
C VAL A 231 9.63 -15.66 10.61
N GLU A 232 10.22 -16.18 11.67
CA GLU A 232 10.05 -17.59 12.00
C GLU A 232 8.57 -17.86 12.22
N LYS A 233 8.03 -18.89 11.57
CA LYS A 233 6.69 -19.39 11.89
C LYS A 233 6.74 -19.80 13.36
N THR A 234 6.16 -19.01 14.25
CA THR A 234 5.83 -19.46 15.60
C THR A 234 4.77 -20.53 15.38
N GLU A 235 5.18 -21.80 15.42
CA GLU A 235 4.25 -22.94 15.58
C GLU A 235 3.42 -22.59 16.80
N GLY A 236 2.10 -22.50 16.61
CA GLY A 236 1.16 -22.23 17.68
C GLY A 236 1.39 -23.27 18.79
N LYS A 237 1.94 -22.83 19.91
CA LYS A 237 1.73 -23.55 21.17
C LYS A 237 0.26 -23.32 21.52
N ASP A 238 -0.55 -24.27 21.11
CA ASP A 238 -1.85 -24.49 21.73
C ASP A 238 -1.57 -24.63 23.23
N ASP A 239 -2.01 -23.66 24.01
CA ASP A 239 -2.08 -23.78 25.45
C ASP A 239 -3.15 -24.83 25.79
N GLU A 240 -2.74 -26.11 25.78
CA GLU A 240 -3.39 -27.14 26.54
C GLU A 240 -3.12 -26.86 28.04
N HIS A 241 -3.97 -26.06 28.64
CA HIS A 241 -4.21 -26.14 30.07
C HIS A 241 -5.73 -26.21 30.29
N GLY A 242 -6.26 -27.40 30.04
CA GLY A 242 -7.44 -27.91 30.73
C GLY A 242 -6.99 -28.56 32.03
N ASN A 243 -7.46 -28.05 33.12
CA ASN A 243 -8.02 -28.81 34.24
C ASN A 243 -8.67 -27.88 35.24
#